data_006e38f93e28e5e4fecae2e8739160cc
#
_entry.id   006e38f93e28e5e4fecae2e8739160cc
#
_cell.length_a   1.000
_cell.length_b   1.000
_cell.length_c   1.000
_cell.angle_alpha   90.00
_cell.angle_beta   90.00
_cell.angle_gamma   90.00
#
_symmetry.space_group_name_H-M   'P 1'
#
loop_
_entity.id
_entity.type
_entity.pdbx_description
1 polymer ?
#
loop_
_entity_poly.entity_id
_entity_poly.type
_entity_poly.pdbx_seq_one_letter_code
_entity_poly.pdbx_strand_id
1 'polypeptide(L)'
;MRVSRAEIEQMTSAAAVIRDCRRELVARDANLLSEVTAGTAAIAEWRHYPEGEAYDPKSHSQYFFHAHPATGRPAAEQGHFHTFLRAEGMPIGIAPLLLPELAVADVPALPPQAPPLKRGTRDEVSHLVAIAIDLRGEPTIESCDIGWG
;
A
#
# COMPACT_ATOMS: atom_id res chain seq x y z
N MET A 1 -13.76 -19.96 -5.04
CA MET A 1 -12.89 -20.00 -3.84
C MET A 1 -13.76 -20.25 -2.62
N ARG A 2 -13.41 -21.19 -1.74
CA ARG A 2 -14.15 -21.44 -0.49
C ARG A 2 -13.30 -20.92 0.66
N VAL A 3 -13.88 -20.01 1.44
CA VAL A 3 -13.21 -19.47 2.63
C VAL A 3 -13.55 -20.36 3.81
N SER A 4 -12.56 -20.80 4.56
CA SER A 4 -12.72 -21.62 5.75
C SER A 4 -13.26 -20.80 6.93
N ARG A 5 -13.82 -21.48 7.94
CA ARG A 5 -14.29 -20.81 9.16
C ARG A 5 -13.16 -20.06 9.88
N ALA A 6 -11.96 -20.66 9.94
CA ALA A 6 -10.80 -20.03 10.56
C ALA A 6 -10.38 -18.74 9.85
N GLU A 7 -10.40 -18.73 8.51
CA GLU A 7 -10.14 -17.51 7.74
C GLU A 7 -11.19 -16.42 8.00
N ILE A 8 -12.47 -16.80 8.09
CA ILE A 8 -13.54 -15.84 8.44
C ILE A 8 -13.32 -15.25 9.84
N GLU A 9 -12.94 -16.06 10.82
CA GLU A 9 -12.64 -15.60 12.18
C GLU A 9 -11.43 -14.64 12.20
N GLN A 10 -10.38 -14.92 11.42
CA GLN A 10 -9.23 -14.04 11.26
C GLN A 10 -9.62 -12.72 10.60
N MET A 11 -10.40 -12.76 9.51
CA MET A 11 -10.88 -11.56 8.82
C MET A 11 -11.75 -10.70 9.74
N THR A 12 -12.61 -11.32 10.55
CA THR A 12 -13.46 -10.61 11.53
C THR A 12 -12.61 -9.91 12.60
N SER A 13 -11.58 -10.59 13.09
CA SER A 13 -10.65 -10.01 14.06
C SER A 13 -9.86 -8.84 13.46
N ALA A 14 -9.37 -8.98 12.23
CA ALA A 14 -8.68 -7.90 11.52
C ALA A 14 -9.60 -6.69 11.28
N ALA A 15 -10.85 -6.92 10.88
CA ALA A 15 -11.84 -5.86 10.70
C ALA A 15 -12.13 -5.10 12.01
N ALA A 16 -12.14 -5.79 13.16
CA ALA A 16 -12.29 -5.15 14.46
C ALA A 16 -11.10 -4.22 14.77
N VAL A 17 -9.87 -4.66 14.51
CA VAL A 17 -8.67 -3.83 14.68
C VAL A 17 -8.71 -2.59 13.80
N ILE A 18 -9.03 -2.75 12.50
CA ILE A 18 -9.16 -1.62 11.56
C ILE A 18 -10.18 -0.60 12.08
N ARG A 19 -11.36 -1.07 12.51
CA ARG A 19 -12.40 -0.20 13.07
C ARG A 19 -11.91 0.57 14.29
N ASP A 20 -11.17 -0.08 15.17
CA ASP A 20 -10.71 0.53 16.42
C ASP A 20 -9.60 1.56 16.14
N CYS A 21 -8.65 1.26 15.24
CA CYS A 21 -7.67 2.24 14.75
C CYS A 21 -8.34 3.48 14.13
N ARG A 22 -9.38 3.28 13.31
CA ARG A 22 -10.12 4.41 12.71
C ARG A 22 -10.81 5.26 13.77
N ARG A 23 -11.40 4.65 14.80
CA ARG A 23 -11.99 5.41 15.92
C ARG A 23 -10.93 6.23 16.67
N GLU A 24 -9.74 5.69 16.88
CA GLU A 24 -8.65 6.42 17.53
C GLU A 24 -8.20 7.61 16.69
N LEU A 25 -8.12 7.46 15.36
CA LEU A 25 -7.80 8.56 14.46
C LEU A 25 -8.87 9.66 14.55
N VAL A 26 -10.13 9.30 14.45
CA VAL A 26 -11.25 10.25 14.54
C VAL A 26 -11.26 10.98 15.91
N ALA A 27 -10.98 10.26 17.00
CA ALA A 27 -10.92 10.86 18.35
C ALA A 27 -9.80 11.90 18.49
N ARG A 28 -8.79 11.87 17.61
CA ARG A 28 -7.69 12.84 17.54
C ARG A 28 -7.87 13.88 16.42
N ASP A 29 -9.06 13.95 15.81
CA ASP A 29 -9.34 14.77 14.62
C ASP A 29 -8.35 14.49 13.46
N ALA A 30 -8.02 13.21 13.29
CA ALA A 30 -7.10 12.71 12.28
C ALA A 30 -7.75 11.65 11.38
N ASN A 31 -7.10 11.35 10.28
CA ASN A 31 -7.47 10.27 9.37
C ASN A 31 -6.19 9.57 8.85
N LEU A 32 -6.33 8.50 8.06
CA LEU A 32 -5.19 7.75 7.53
C LEU A 32 -4.21 8.64 6.75
N LEU A 33 -4.73 9.59 5.99
CA LEU A 33 -3.91 10.47 5.17
C LEU A 33 -3.09 11.42 6.03
N SER A 34 -3.71 12.10 7.00
CA SER A 34 -3.01 13.00 7.92
C SER A 34 -1.99 12.26 8.78
N GLU A 35 -2.28 11.03 9.17
CA GLU A 35 -1.36 10.19 9.95
C GLU A 35 -0.11 9.81 9.14
N VAL A 36 -0.28 9.27 7.93
CA VAL A 36 0.85 8.80 7.11
C VAL A 36 1.71 9.93 6.59
N THR A 37 1.12 11.10 6.34
CA THR A 37 1.84 12.30 5.88
C THR A 37 2.38 13.17 7.01
N ALA A 38 2.21 12.75 8.27
CA ALA A 38 2.55 13.53 9.47
C ALA A 38 1.96 14.95 9.45
N GLY A 39 0.72 15.10 8.95
CA GLY A 39 0.02 16.37 8.86
C GLY A 39 0.58 17.33 7.81
N THR A 40 1.43 16.86 6.90
CA THR A 40 1.95 17.69 5.80
C THR A 40 0.79 18.19 4.94
N ALA A 41 0.66 19.51 4.80
CA ALA A 41 -0.44 20.15 4.09
C ALA A 41 -0.44 19.92 2.56
N ALA A 42 0.74 19.62 1.99
CA ALA A 42 0.91 19.38 0.57
C ALA A 42 1.59 18.02 0.36
N ILE A 43 0.90 17.11 -0.30
CA ILE A 43 1.45 15.82 -0.71
C ILE A 43 2.21 16.03 -2.01
N ALA A 44 3.52 15.77 -1.98
CA ALA A 44 4.34 15.82 -3.18
C ALA A 44 4.09 14.55 -4.02
N GLU A 45 3.87 14.75 -5.31
CA GLU A 45 3.71 13.65 -6.27
C GLU A 45 4.94 12.74 -6.26
N TRP A 46 4.70 11.44 -6.35
CA TRP A 46 5.72 10.38 -6.38
C TRP A 46 6.56 10.22 -5.10
N ARG A 47 6.35 11.08 -4.09
CA ARG A 47 7.04 10.94 -2.81
C ARG A 47 6.36 9.86 -1.97
N HIS A 48 7.17 8.98 -1.38
CA HIS A 48 6.68 7.96 -0.46
C HIS A 48 6.49 8.53 0.95
N TYR A 49 5.37 8.16 1.56
CA TYR A 49 5.03 8.50 2.94
C TYR A 49 4.70 7.24 3.74
N PRO A 50 5.18 7.08 4.98
CA PRO A 50 6.17 7.95 5.63
C PRO A 50 7.52 7.91 4.89
N GLU A 51 8.38 8.90 5.15
CA GLU A 51 9.73 8.90 4.60
C GLU A 51 10.49 7.67 5.06
N GLY A 52 11.09 6.94 4.11
CA GLY A 52 11.76 5.66 4.37
C GLY A 52 10.84 4.46 4.45
N GLU A 53 9.54 4.66 4.19
CA GLU A 53 8.49 3.64 4.22
C GLU A 53 8.26 3.04 5.61
N ALA A 54 7.11 2.40 5.83
CA ALA A 54 6.81 1.73 7.08
C ALA A 54 7.08 0.23 6.97
N TYR A 55 7.83 -0.31 7.91
CA TYR A 55 8.15 -1.73 7.99
C TYR A 55 7.88 -2.27 9.39
N ASP A 56 7.14 -3.37 9.48
CA ASP A 56 6.93 -4.10 10.73
C ASP A 56 7.83 -5.34 10.80
N PRO A 57 8.81 -5.37 11.73
CA PRO A 57 9.73 -6.50 11.86
C PRO A 57 9.08 -7.78 12.41
N LYS A 58 7.85 -7.73 12.93
CA LYS A 58 7.15 -8.92 13.43
C LYS A 58 6.42 -9.67 12.34
N SER A 59 5.67 -8.96 11.51
CA SER A 59 4.91 -9.53 10.41
C SER A 59 5.70 -9.55 9.10
N HIS A 60 6.82 -8.81 9.03
CA HIS A 60 7.59 -8.53 7.83
C HIS A 60 6.76 -7.85 6.73
N SER A 61 5.67 -7.19 7.12
CA SER A 61 4.88 -6.35 6.22
C SER A 61 5.52 -4.98 6.04
N GLN A 62 5.27 -4.39 4.89
CA GLN A 62 5.77 -3.07 4.54
C GLN A 62 4.69 -2.31 3.79
N TYR A 63 4.65 -0.99 3.95
CA TYR A 63 3.78 -0.16 3.13
C TYR A 63 4.38 1.22 2.91
N PHE A 64 3.90 1.87 1.87
CA PHE A 64 4.01 3.31 1.66
C PHE A 64 2.74 3.84 1.01
N PHE A 65 2.54 5.13 1.16
CA PHE A 65 1.54 5.91 0.44
C PHE A 65 2.24 6.85 -0.53
N HIS A 66 1.69 7.02 -1.73
CA HIS A 66 2.10 8.07 -2.65
C HIS A 66 0.90 8.62 -3.46
N ALA A 67 1.10 9.79 -4.07
CA ALA A 67 0.15 10.39 -4.99
C ALA A 67 0.73 10.46 -6.40
N HIS A 68 -0.12 10.21 -7.40
CA HIS A 68 0.18 10.50 -8.81
C HIS A 68 -0.25 11.91 -9.18
N PRO A 69 0.23 12.45 -10.32
CA PRO A 69 -0.27 13.71 -10.86
C PRO A 69 -1.79 13.69 -11.02
N ALA A 70 -2.44 14.81 -10.72
CA ALA A 70 -3.89 14.92 -10.79
C ALA A 70 -4.47 14.60 -12.19
N THR A 71 -3.68 14.75 -13.24
CA THR A 71 -4.06 14.43 -14.62
C THR A 71 -4.10 12.93 -14.93
N GLY A 72 -3.50 12.10 -14.07
CA GLY A 72 -3.38 10.66 -14.28
C GLY A 72 -4.17 9.80 -13.28
N ARG A 73 -5.06 10.41 -12.46
CA ARG A 73 -5.81 9.69 -11.44
C ARG A 73 -7.30 10.07 -11.44
N PRO A 74 -8.19 9.21 -10.90
CA PRO A 74 -9.59 9.57 -10.66
C PRO A 74 -9.72 10.82 -9.78
N ALA A 75 -10.71 11.68 -10.03
CA ALA A 75 -10.86 12.95 -9.33
C ALA A 75 -11.08 12.82 -7.81
N ALA A 76 -11.65 11.69 -7.37
CA ALA A 76 -11.87 11.41 -5.95
C ALA A 76 -10.61 10.88 -5.23
N GLU A 77 -9.64 10.35 -5.97
CA GLU A 77 -8.43 9.76 -5.41
C GLU A 77 -7.42 10.83 -5.02
N GLN A 78 -6.87 10.72 -3.81
CA GLN A 78 -5.75 11.56 -3.37
C GLN A 78 -4.39 10.86 -3.57
N GLY A 79 -4.41 9.56 -3.63
CA GLY A 79 -3.28 8.68 -3.79
C GLY A 79 -3.62 7.30 -3.28
N HIS A 80 -2.65 6.42 -3.19
CA HIS A 80 -2.89 5.06 -2.76
C HIS A 80 -1.76 4.51 -1.90
N PHE A 81 -2.13 3.57 -1.05
CA PHE A 81 -1.19 2.74 -0.32
C PHE A 81 -0.78 1.56 -1.16
N HIS A 82 0.50 1.29 -1.22
CA HIS A 82 1.04 0.00 -1.63
C HIS A 82 1.41 -0.80 -0.41
N THR A 83 0.96 -2.04 -0.35
CA THR A 83 1.26 -2.96 0.74
C THR A 83 2.07 -4.15 0.24
N PHE A 84 3.03 -4.56 1.02
CA PHE A 84 3.98 -5.61 0.64
C PHE A 84 4.18 -6.59 1.79
N LEU A 85 4.62 -7.79 1.43
CA LEU A 85 5.11 -8.78 2.37
C LEU A 85 6.50 -9.24 1.94
N ARG A 86 7.45 -9.24 2.87
CA ARG A 86 8.79 -9.77 2.63
C ARG A 86 8.79 -11.29 2.72
N ALA A 87 9.79 -11.94 2.14
CA ALA A 87 9.89 -13.40 2.09
C ALA A 87 9.81 -14.05 3.48
N GLU A 88 10.40 -13.41 4.49
CA GLU A 88 10.39 -13.88 5.88
C GLU A 88 8.98 -13.90 6.51
N GLY A 89 8.07 -13.08 6.02
CA GLY A 89 6.67 -13.02 6.47
C GLY A 89 5.75 -13.98 5.75
N MET A 90 6.23 -14.67 4.72
CA MET A 90 5.38 -15.56 3.94
C MET A 90 5.09 -16.87 4.69
N PRO A 91 3.85 -17.37 4.61
CA PRO A 91 3.53 -18.68 5.16
C PRO A 91 4.38 -19.79 4.53
N ILE A 92 4.71 -20.80 5.32
CA ILE A 92 5.50 -21.95 4.84
C ILE A 92 4.80 -22.58 3.62
N GLY A 93 5.55 -22.76 2.55
CA GLY A 93 5.05 -23.36 1.30
C GLY A 93 4.38 -22.35 0.34
N ILE A 94 4.32 -21.10 0.69
CA ILE A 94 3.91 -20.01 -0.19
C ILE A 94 5.16 -19.31 -0.72
N ALA A 95 5.26 -19.14 -2.02
CA ALA A 95 6.30 -18.37 -2.69
C ALA A 95 5.64 -17.28 -3.57
N PRO A 96 6.32 -16.15 -3.78
CA PRO A 96 5.85 -15.15 -4.71
C PRO A 96 5.65 -15.74 -6.11
N LEU A 97 4.56 -15.36 -6.76
CA LEU A 97 4.41 -15.63 -8.19
C LEU A 97 5.37 -14.73 -8.95
N LEU A 98 6.42 -15.33 -9.49
CA LEU A 98 7.29 -14.63 -10.44
C LEU A 98 6.52 -14.46 -11.74
N LEU A 99 6.10 -13.22 -12.03
CA LEU A 99 5.56 -12.90 -13.33
C LEU A 99 6.70 -13.00 -14.36
N PRO A 100 6.43 -13.53 -15.59
CA PRO A 100 7.42 -13.49 -16.65
C PRO A 100 7.87 -12.04 -16.83
N GLU A 101 9.17 -11.82 -17.00
CA GLU A 101 9.72 -10.50 -17.27
C GLU A 101 8.91 -9.88 -18.43
N LEU A 102 8.14 -8.84 -18.11
CA LEU A 102 7.57 -7.98 -19.14
C LEU A 102 8.76 -7.42 -19.91
N ALA A 103 8.75 -7.58 -21.22
CA ALA A 103 9.81 -7.03 -22.06
C ALA A 103 9.97 -5.55 -21.70
N VAL A 104 11.19 -5.15 -21.35
CA VAL A 104 11.52 -3.80 -20.81
C VAL A 104 11.03 -2.66 -21.73
N ALA A 105 10.66 -2.96 -22.96
CA ALA A 105 10.12 -2.02 -23.93
C ALA A 105 8.71 -1.51 -23.60
N ASP A 106 7.94 -2.21 -22.77
CA ASP A 106 6.55 -1.88 -22.48
C ASP A 106 6.35 -1.26 -21.08
N VAL A 107 7.41 -1.10 -20.32
CA VAL A 107 7.36 -0.41 -19.03
C VAL A 107 7.60 1.08 -19.26
N PRO A 108 6.62 1.96 -18.98
CA PRO A 108 6.86 3.39 -19.02
C PRO A 108 8.06 3.73 -18.14
N ALA A 109 9.01 4.52 -18.65
CA ALA A 109 10.12 4.99 -17.86
C ALA A 109 9.60 5.67 -16.60
N LEU A 110 10.01 5.17 -15.42
CA LEU A 110 9.71 5.84 -14.16
C LEU A 110 10.17 7.31 -14.24
N PRO A 111 9.34 8.25 -13.78
CA PRO A 111 9.75 9.65 -13.77
C PRO A 111 11.07 9.82 -13.02
N PRO A 112 11.95 10.72 -13.46
CA PRO A 112 13.28 10.92 -12.87
C PRO A 112 13.28 11.22 -11.37
N GLN A 113 12.13 11.61 -10.81
CA GLN A 113 11.95 11.94 -9.41
C GLN A 113 11.45 10.76 -8.55
N ALA A 114 11.11 9.61 -9.16
CA ALA A 114 10.76 8.45 -8.38
C ALA A 114 11.98 7.99 -7.56
N PRO A 115 11.87 7.88 -6.23
CA PRO A 115 12.98 7.39 -5.43
C PRO A 115 13.32 5.98 -5.92
N PRO A 116 14.62 5.64 -6.07
CA PRO A 116 15.00 4.29 -6.47
C PRO A 116 14.44 3.31 -5.42
N LEU A 117 13.69 2.32 -5.88
CA LEU A 117 13.36 1.17 -5.03
C LEU A 117 14.66 0.65 -4.45
N LYS A 118 14.82 0.64 -3.13
CA LYS A 118 15.98 0.09 -2.46
C LYS A 118 16.01 -1.42 -2.72
N ARG A 119 16.62 -1.82 -3.80
CA ARG A 119 16.94 -3.22 -4.08
C ARG A 119 18.09 -3.65 -3.20
N GLY A 120 17.79 -4.19 -2.04
CA GLY A 120 18.75 -4.98 -1.28
C GLY A 120 18.72 -6.41 -1.81
N THR A 121 19.84 -7.09 -1.87
CA THR A 121 20.03 -8.47 -2.38
C THR A 121 19.33 -9.56 -1.55
N ARG A 122 18.54 -9.19 -0.55
CA ARG A 122 17.61 -10.03 0.23
C ARG A 122 16.18 -9.48 0.28
N ASP A 123 15.88 -8.43 -0.47
CA ASP A 123 14.63 -7.70 -0.36
C ASP A 123 13.67 -8.08 -1.48
N GLU A 124 13.42 -9.38 -1.64
CA GLU A 124 12.27 -9.83 -2.41
C GLU A 124 11.01 -9.46 -1.62
N VAL A 125 10.33 -8.42 -2.08
CA VAL A 125 9.03 -8.01 -1.56
C VAL A 125 7.95 -8.43 -2.54
N SER A 126 6.88 -9.02 -2.02
CA SER A 126 5.69 -9.31 -2.80
C SER A 126 4.68 -8.20 -2.58
N HIS A 127 4.28 -7.54 -3.66
CA HIS A 127 3.18 -6.60 -3.63
C HIS A 127 1.88 -7.37 -3.35
N LEU A 128 1.12 -6.93 -2.34
CA LEU A 128 -0.11 -7.59 -1.93
C LEU A 128 -1.32 -6.91 -2.56
N VAL A 129 -1.50 -5.63 -2.27
CA VAL A 129 -2.65 -4.86 -2.74
C VAL A 129 -2.31 -3.37 -2.73
N ALA A 130 -2.84 -2.65 -3.73
CA ALA A 130 -2.91 -1.20 -3.71
C ALA A 130 -4.30 -0.76 -3.24
N ILE A 131 -4.36 0.22 -2.35
CA ILE A 131 -5.62 0.73 -1.78
C ILE A 131 -5.64 2.24 -2.00
N ALA A 132 -6.45 2.70 -2.97
CA ALA A 132 -6.65 4.12 -3.19
C ALA A 132 -7.55 4.73 -2.13
N ILE A 133 -7.25 5.96 -1.75
CA ILE A 133 -8.00 6.69 -0.73
C ILE A 133 -8.38 8.10 -1.20
N ASP A 134 -9.48 8.59 -0.65
CA ASP A 134 -9.94 9.97 -0.85
C ASP A 134 -9.29 10.95 0.16
N LEU A 135 -9.66 12.22 0.06
CA LEU A 135 -9.21 13.28 1.00
C LEU A 135 -9.55 13.02 2.47
N ARG A 136 -10.53 12.17 2.76
CA ARG A 136 -10.91 11.81 4.12
C ARG A 136 -10.13 10.61 4.65
N GLY A 137 -9.26 10.02 3.80
CA GLY A 137 -8.55 8.79 4.12
C GLY A 137 -9.45 7.55 4.04
N GLU A 138 -10.59 7.65 3.29
CA GLU A 138 -11.48 6.51 3.08
C GLU A 138 -11.08 5.78 1.79
N PRO A 139 -11.12 4.43 1.79
CA PRO A 139 -10.89 3.66 0.58
C PRO A 139 -11.90 4.01 -0.52
N THR A 140 -11.42 4.20 -1.74
CA THR A 140 -12.28 4.40 -2.91
C THR A 140 -12.51 3.08 -3.63
N ILE A 141 -13.72 2.88 -4.18
CA ILE A 141 -14.13 1.59 -4.78
C ILE A 141 -13.46 1.36 -6.14
N GLU A 142 -12.88 2.39 -6.75
CA GLU A 142 -12.38 2.33 -8.13
C GLU A 142 -10.95 1.76 -8.28
N SER A 143 -10.34 1.29 -7.20
CA SER A 143 -8.91 0.98 -7.22
C SER A 143 -8.54 -0.43 -6.77
N CYS A 144 -9.14 -1.42 -7.38
CA CYS A 144 -8.57 -2.77 -7.40
C CYS A 144 -7.88 -3.08 -8.73
N ASP A 145 -7.27 -2.10 -9.38
CA ASP A 145 -6.39 -2.37 -10.51
C ASP A 145 -5.02 -2.78 -9.97
N ILE A 146 -4.73 -4.07 -10.07
CA ILE A 146 -3.39 -4.66 -9.91
C ILE A 146 -2.61 -4.35 -11.20
N GLY A 147 -2.62 -3.12 -11.62
CA GLY A 147 -1.89 -2.63 -12.77
C GLY A 147 -0.73 -1.75 -12.29
N TRP A 148 0.48 -2.17 -12.58
CA TRP A 148 1.62 -1.29 -12.55
C TRP A 148 1.41 -0.23 -13.64
N GLY A 149 1.02 0.97 -13.26
CA GLY A 149 1.02 2.14 -14.11
C GLY A 149 2.31 2.92 -13.90
#